data_39cb5f70e947746841cbf8dcb9f5717c
#
_entry.id   39cb5f70e947746841cbf8dcb9f5717c
#
_cell.length_a   1.000
_cell.length_b   1.000
_cell.length_c   1.000
_cell.angle_alpha   90.00
_cell.angle_beta   90.00
_cell.angle_gamma   90.00
#
_symmetry.space_group_name_H-M   'P 1'
#
loop_
_entity.id
_entity.type
_entity.pdbx_description
1 polymer ?
#
loop_
_entity_poly.entity_id
_entity_poly.type
_entity_poly.pdbx_seq_one_letter_code
_entity_poly.pdbx_strand_id
1 'polypeptide(L)'
;TTKRAQSRRKQLEKMQVMDRPQGDEKSASFTFRIDKQTGHIVATITNCSIGFDKTVISHNLNLNITKGDSIALIGPNGVGKSTLLKTIIGKLPTLAGQISFGSNIEIGYYDQEQANLTSNKTVLNELWDDYPNYNEKDIRTVLGNFLFSGDDVLKPVSALSGGEKARLALAKLMLQGANFLILDEPTNHLDLDSKIVLENALVEFPGTI
;
A
#
# COMPACT_ATOMS: atom_id res chain seq x y z
N THR A 1 -50.33 -13.83 -4.91
CA THR A 1 -48.99 -13.16 -4.88
C THR A 1 -48.68 -12.53 -3.54
N THR A 2 -49.66 -12.15 -2.72
CA THR A 2 -49.52 -11.44 -1.43
C THR A 2 -48.99 -12.33 -0.28
N LYS A 3 -49.38 -13.59 -0.21
CA LYS A 3 -49.00 -14.51 0.89
C LYS A 3 -47.50 -14.88 0.87
N ARG A 4 -46.87 -15.02 -0.30
CA ARG A 4 -45.43 -15.29 -0.44
C ARG A 4 -44.59 -14.08 -0.03
N ALA A 5 -45.03 -12.87 -0.32
CA ALA A 5 -44.34 -11.65 0.08
C ALA A 5 -44.36 -11.43 1.61
N GLN A 6 -45.49 -11.72 2.23
CA GLN A 6 -45.64 -11.64 3.69
C GLN A 6 -44.81 -12.70 4.43
N SER A 7 -44.70 -13.92 3.87
CA SER A 7 -43.85 -14.98 4.45
C SER A 7 -42.37 -14.60 4.40
N ARG A 8 -41.91 -14.03 3.27
CA ARG A 8 -40.50 -13.54 3.14
C ARG A 8 -40.21 -12.36 4.07
N ARG A 9 -41.18 -11.46 4.25
CA ARG A 9 -41.04 -10.34 5.18
C ARG A 9 -40.90 -10.82 6.63
N LYS A 10 -41.69 -11.81 7.06
CA LYS A 10 -41.56 -12.46 8.38
C LYS A 10 -40.26 -13.24 8.56
N GLN A 11 -39.72 -13.80 7.48
CA GLN A 11 -38.39 -14.44 7.54
C GLN A 11 -37.24 -13.43 7.66
N LEU A 12 -37.35 -12.28 7.00
CA LEU A 12 -36.38 -11.18 7.15
C LEU A 12 -36.44 -10.53 8.54
N GLU A 13 -37.63 -10.39 9.12
CA GLU A 13 -37.81 -9.89 10.50
C GLU A 13 -37.28 -10.88 11.58
N LYS A 14 -37.21 -12.17 11.25
CA LYS A 14 -36.65 -13.22 12.14
C LYS A 14 -35.14 -13.43 11.94
N MET A 15 -34.55 -12.89 10.88
CA MET A 15 -33.09 -12.83 10.76
C MET A 15 -32.59 -11.79 11.76
N GLN A 16 -32.19 -12.25 12.93
CA GLN A 16 -31.37 -11.44 13.82
C GLN A 16 -30.17 -10.98 13.00
N VAL A 17 -30.12 -9.69 12.72
CA VAL A 17 -28.88 -9.05 12.31
C VAL A 17 -27.91 -9.34 13.45
N MET A 18 -26.93 -10.21 13.21
CA MET A 18 -25.85 -10.39 14.17
C MET A 18 -25.18 -9.01 14.27
N ASP A 19 -25.38 -8.36 15.41
CA ASP A 19 -24.58 -7.20 15.74
C ASP A 19 -23.12 -7.62 15.56
N ARG A 20 -22.33 -6.80 14.86
CA ARG A 20 -20.89 -6.97 14.83
C ARG A 20 -20.45 -7.19 16.27
N PRO A 21 -19.66 -8.24 16.57
CA PRO A 21 -19.06 -8.34 17.87
C PRO A 21 -18.39 -6.99 18.16
N GLN A 22 -18.82 -6.31 19.22
CA GLN A 22 -18.06 -5.23 19.79
C GLN A 22 -16.80 -5.86 20.41
N GLY A 23 -15.84 -6.21 19.53
CA GLY A 23 -14.49 -6.40 19.99
C GLY A 23 -14.04 -5.08 20.55
N ASP A 24 -13.45 -5.09 21.74
CA ASP A 24 -12.76 -3.95 22.32
C ASP A 24 -11.78 -3.39 21.26
N GLU A 25 -12.28 -2.45 20.46
CA GLU A 25 -11.46 -1.62 19.58
C GLU A 25 -10.64 -0.64 20.45
N LYS A 26 -9.75 -1.17 21.25
CA LYS A 26 -8.49 -0.49 21.50
C LYS A 26 -7.63 -0.71 20.27
N SER A 27 -7.99 -0.06 19.18
CA SER A 27 -7.07 0.12 18.07
C SER A 27 -5.87 0.86 18.65
N ALA A 28 -4.78 0.15 18.86
CA ALA A 28 -3.51 0.79 19.05
C ALA A 28 -3.29 1.58 17.75
N SER A 29 -3.55 2.89 17.79
CA SER A 29 -3.37 3.76 16.63
C SER A 29 -1.88 3.77 16.31
N PHE A 30 -1.49 2.99 15.30
CA PHE A 30 -0.16 3.11 14.73
C PHE A 30 -0.15 4.41 13.93
N THR A 31 0.63 5.37 14.38
CA THR A 31 0.82 6.62 13.65
C THR A 31 2.00 6.42 12.71
N PHE A 32 1.78 6.54 11.41
CA PHE A 32 2.86 6.52 10.41
C PHE A 32 3.85 7.63 10.74
N ARG A 33 5.14 7.26 10.79
CA ARG A 33 6.22 8.22 10.97
C ARG A 33 6.81 8.55 9.60
N ILE A 34 6.84 9.83 9.31
CA ILE A 34 7.68 10.37 8.24
C ILE A 34 8.98 10.79 8.89
N ASP A 35 10.09 10.18 8.48
CA ASP A 35 11.40 10.46 9.10
C ASP A 35 11.92 11.86 8.74
N LYS A 36 11.60 12.34 7.53
CA LYS A 36 12.04 13.66 7.04
C LYS A 36 10.89 14.47 6.48
N GLN A 37 10.82 15.73 6.87
CA GLN A 37 9.88 16.67 6.28
C GLN A 37 10.34 17.08 4.88
N THR A 38 9.45 16.96 3.90
CA THR A 38 9.69 17.40 2.52
C THR A 38 9.50 18.91 2.38
N GLY A 39 10.13 19.49 1.36
CA GLY A 39 9.74 20.80 0.85
C GLY A 39 8.33 20.79 0.23
N HIS A 40 7.88 21.94 -0.27
CA HIS A 40 6.57 22.06 -0.92
C HIS A 40 6.46 21.22 -2.20
N ILE A 41 7.53 21.21 -3.01
CA ILE A 41 7.61 20.41 -4.23
C ILE A 41 8.16 19.04 -3.89
N VAL A 42 7.44 17.98 -4.28
CA VAL A 42 7.85 16.58 -4.11
C VAL A 42 8.54 16.08 -5.37
N ALA A 43 7.90 16.24 -6.52
CA ALA A 43 8.51 15.87 -7.80
C ALA A 43 7.97 16.76 -8.93
N THR A 44 8.81 17.04 -9.93
CA THR A 44 8.44 17.72 -11.16
C THR A 44 8.87 16.90 -12.35
N ILE A 45 7.94 16.59 -13.22
CA ILE A 45 8.14 15.89 -14.50
C ILE A 45 7.98 16.91 -15.61
N THR A 46 9.00 17.08 -16.44
CA THR A 46 9.01 18.09 -17.50
C THR A 46 9.34 17.48 -18.85
N ASN A 47 8.41 17.58 -19.81
CA ASN A 47 8.55 17.11 -21.18
C ASN A 47 9.08 15.67 -21.26
N CYS A 48 8.69 14.84 -20.30
CA CYS A 48 9.25 13.50 -20.13
C CYS A 48 8.66 12.52 -21.15
N SER A 49 9.53 11.73 -21.75
CA SER A 49 9.16 10.57 -22.58
C SER A 49 9.57 9.29 -21.86
N ILE A 50 8.66 8.32 -21.81
CA ILE A 50 8.84 7.04 -21.13
C ILE A 50 8.66 5.88 -22.09
N GLY A 51 9.30 4.76 -21.82
CA GLY A 51 9.19 3.56 -22.64
C GLY A 51 10.18 2.47 -22.26
N PHE A 52 10.33 1.49 -23.15
CA PHE A 52 11.28 0.36 -23.03
C PHE A 52 12.16 0.27 -24.25
N ASP A 53 13.44 -0.07 -24.07
CA ASP A 53 14.40 -0.38 -25.13
C ASP A 53 14.35 0.59 -26.33
N LYS A 54 14.27 1.90 -26.04
CA LYS A 54 14.12 2.99 -27.01
C LYS A 54 12.74 3.10 -27.69
N THR A 55 11.78 2.23 -27.36
CA THR A 55 10.40 2.37 -27.82
C THR A 55 9.64 3.30 -26.90
N VAL A 56 9.23 4.47 -27.42
CA VAL A 56 8.45 5.44 -26.65
C VAL A 56 7.02 4.94 -26.52
N ILE A 57 6.53 4.81 -25.27
CA ILE A 57 5.13 4.47 -24.95
C ILE A 57 4.31 5.74 -24.76
N SER A 58 4.87 6.72 -24.08
CA SER A 58 4.23 8.00 -23.87
C SER A 58 5.26 9.11 -23.91
N HIS A 59 4.86 10.28 -24.40
CA HIS A 59 5.75 11.42 -24.60
C HIS A 59 5.12 12.71 -24.09
N ASN A 60 5.97 13.71 -23.88
CA ASN A 60 5.57 15.04 -23.46
C ASN A 60 4.76 15.07 -22.15
N LEU A 61 5.12 14.18 -21.21
CA LEU A 61 4.50 14.13 -19.90
C LEU A 61 4.98 15.31 -19.04
N ASN A 62 4.02 16.02 -18.46
CA ASN A 62 4.27 17.14 -17.56
C ASN A 62 3.39 16.96 -16.32
N LEU A 63 4.01 16.96 -15.13
CA LEU A 63 3.30 16.80 -13.87
C LEU A 63 4.09 17.48 -12.75
N ASN A 64 3.40 18.21 -11.90
CA ASN A 64 3.93 18.72 -10.65
C ASN A 64 3.22 18.03 -9.49
N ILE A 65 4.00 17.44 -8.59
CA ILE A 65 3.53 16.78 -7.39
C ILE A 65 3.95 17.62 -6.20
N THR A 66 2.99 18.01 -5.37
CA THR A 66 3.24 18.81 -4.18
C THR A 66 3.01 18.01 -2.90
N LYS A 67 3.52 18.50 -1.79
CA LYS A 67 3.41 17.84 -0.48
C LYS A 67 1.94 17.65 -0.10
N GLY A 68 1.60 16.41 0.24
CA GLY A 68 0.25 16.03 0.66
C GLY A 68 -0.71 15.72 -0.48
N ASP A 69 -0.25 15.78 -1.74
CA ASP A 69 -1.08 15.35 -2.86
C ASP A 69 -1.38 13.85 -2.80
N SER A 70 -2.61 13.48 -3.17
CA SER A 70 -3.01 12.11 -3.44
C SER A 70 -3.44 12.00 -4.90
N ILE A 71 -2.60 11.36 -5.72
CA ILE A 71 -2.74 11.32 -7.17
C ILE A 71 -3.06 9.90 -7.63
N ALA A 72 -4.12 9.73 -8.40
CA ALA A 72 -4.46 8.45 -9.03
C ALA A 72 -4.20 8.48 -10.54
N LEU A 73 -3.39 7.54 -11.03
CA LEU A 73 -3.19 7.30 -12.45
C LEU A 73 -4.25 6.33 -12.97
N ILE A 74 -5.13 6.82 -13.82
CA ILE A 74 -6.25 6.04 -14.37
C ILE A 74 -6.06 5.87 -15.88
N GLY A 75 -6.33 4.67 -16.36
CA GLY A 75 -6.26 4.37 -17.80
C GLY A 75 -6.26 2.86 -18.07
N PRO A 76 -6.45 2.45 -19.33
CA PRO A 76 -6.43 1.05 -19.71
C PRO A 76 -5.08 0.39 -19.45
N ASN A 77 -5.06 -0.95 -19.44
CA ASN A 77 -3.81 -1.70 -19.33
C ASN A 77 -2.93 -1.45 -20.56
N GLY A 78 -1.61 -1.41 -20.36
CA GLY A 78 -0.63 -1.20 -21.42
C GLY A 78 -0.40 0.27 -21.81
N VAL A 79 -1.11 1.24 -21.23
CA VAL A 79 -0.95 2.66 -21.58
C VAL A 79 0.34 3.29 -20.99
N GLY A 80 1.08 2.56 -20.17
CA GLY A 80 2.35 3.03 -19.59
C GLY A 80 2.29 3.50 -18.15
N LYS A 81 1.21 3.21 -17.38
CA LYS A 81 1.10 3.59 -15.97
C LYS A 81 2.29 3.06 -15.14
N SER A 82 2.49 1.75 -15.14
CA SER A 82 3.62 1.12 -14.42
C SER A 82 4.98 1.57 -14.95
N THR A 83 5.09 1.83 -16.26
CA THR A 83 6.30 2.38 -16.87
C THR A 83 6.62 3.76 -16.32
N LEU A 84 5.62 4.64 -16.19
CA LEU A 84 5.80 5.95 -15.58
C LEU A 84 6.24 5.82 -14.11
N LEU A 85 5.57 5.00 -13.33
CA LEU A 85 5.93 4.79 -11.91
C LEU A 85 7.35 4.25 -11.77
N LYS A 86 7.73 3.24 -12.58
CA LYS A 86 9.10 2.70 -12.62
C LYS A 86 10.14 3.71 -13.09
N THR A 87 9.77 4.63 -13.98
CA THR A 87 10.65 5.73 -14.40
C THR A 87 10.83 6.75 -13.27
N ILE A 88 9.76 7.10 -12.56
CA ILE A 88 9.84 8.02 -11.41
C ILE A 88 10.79 7.47 -10.34
N ILE A 89 10.70 6.20 -9.99
CA ILE A 89 11.59 5.58 -8.98
C ILE A 89 13.00 5.24 -9.50
N GLY A 90 13.29 5.53 -10.77
CA GLY A 90 14.60 5.27 -11.36
C GLY A 90 14.90 3.84 -11.77
N LYS A 91 13.90 2.92 -11.72
CA LYS A 91 14.04 1.55 -12.26
C LYS A 91 14.11 1.52 -13.78
N LEU A 92 13.53 2.50 -14.45
CA LEU A 92 13.62 2.71 -15.90
C LEU A 92 14.17 4.11 -16.19
N PRO A 93 14.97 4.26 -17.26
CA PRO A 93 15.45 5.58 -17.64
C PRO A 93 14.36 6.42 -18.31
N THR A 94 14.45 7.73 -18.20
CA THR A 94 13.71 8.66 -19.06
C THR A 94 14.30 8.61 -20.47
N LEU A 95 13.46 8.52 -21.49
CA LEU A 95 13.90 8.56 -22.90
C LEU A 95 14.11 9.99 -23.41
N ALA A 96 13.40 10.94 -22.84
CA ALA A 96 13.58 12.39 -23.05
C ALA A 96 12.98 13.16 -21.89
N GLY A 97 13.33 14.46 -21.78
CA GLY A 97 12.89 15.31 -20.67
C GLY A 97 13.59 14.96 -19.36
N GLN A 98 12.99 15.35 -18.25
CA GLN A 98 13.60 15.14 -16.93
C GLN A 98 12.55 14.95 -15.84
N ILE A 99 12.96 14.23 -14.80
CA ILE A 99 12.26 14.13 -13.52
C ILE A 99 13.19 14.68 -12.44
N SER A 100 12.70 15.65 -11.69
CA SER A 100 13.43 16.24 -10.57
C SER A 100 12.63 16.11 -9.28
N PHE A 101 13.34 15.89 -8.17
CA PHE A 101 12.73 15.76 -6.85
C PHE A 101 13.04 16.97 -6.00
N GLY A 102 12.13 17.29 -5.11
CA GLY A 102 12.33 18.27 -4.06
C GLY A 102 13.34 17.81 -3.00
N SER A 103 13.51 18.62 -1.97
CA SER A 103 14.42 18.29 -0.88
C SER A 103 13.85 17.20 0.05
N ASN A 104 14.73 16.35 0.55
CA ASN A 104 14.43 15.30 1.55
C ASN A 104 13.36 14.30 1.11
N ILE A 105 13.26 13.99 -0.18
CA ILE A 105 12.30 13.01 -0.68
C ILE A 105 12.82 11.60 -0.40
N GLU A 106 12.00 10.82 0.30
CA GLU A 106 12.19 9.39 0.53
C GLU A 106 11.01 8.62 -0.07
N ILE A 107 11.30 7.86 -1.12
CA ILE A 107 10.28 7.15 -1.89
C ILE A 107 10.10 5.76 -1.30
N GLY A 108 8.86 5.42 -0.96
CA GLY A 108 8.40 4.05 -0.74
C GLY A 108 7.68 3.54 -1.98
N TYR A 109 8.09 2.39 -2.48
CA TYR A 109 7.50 1.79 -3.67
C TYR A 109 6.88 0.43 -3.37
N TYR A 110 5.67 0.22 -3.87
CA TYR A 110 4.97 -1.05 -3.78
C TYR A 110 4.51 -1.51 -5.16
N ASP A 111 4.82 -2.72 -5.51
CA ASP A 111 4.28 -3.44 -6.66
C ASP A 111 4.03 -4.91 -6.29
N GLN A 112 3.49 -5.67 -7.23
CA GLN A 112 3.20 -7.09 -7.02
C GLN A 112 4.47 -7.93 -6.79
N GLU A 113 5.62 -7.53 -7.31
CA GLU A 113 6.90 -8.22 -7.07
C GLU A 113 7.34 -8.05 -5.61
N GLN A 114 7.14 -6.86 -5.04
CA GLN A 114 7.40 -6.57 -3.62
C GLN A 114 6.51 -7.41 -2.69
N ALA A 115 5.30 -7.72 -3.13
CA ALA A 115 4.37 -8.57 -2.39
C ALA A 115 4.74 -10.06 -2.43
N ASN A 116 5.59 -10.51 -3.37
CA ASN A 116 6.03 -11.90 -3.51
C ASN A 116 7.19 -12.24 -2.58
N LEU A 117 6.96 -12.11 -1.27
CA LEU A 117 7.95 -12.47 -0.26
C LEU A 117 8.20 -13.99 -0.25
N THR A 118 9.48 -14.40 -0.26
CA THR A 118 9.91 -15.81 -0.28
C THR A 118 10.82 -16.19 0.86
N SER A 119 10.88 -15.38 1.91
CA SER A 119 11.73 -15.60 3.07
C SER A 119 11.29 -16.81 3.90
N ASN A 120 12.25 -17.50 4.52
CA ASN A 120 11.99 -18.55 5.52
C ASN A 120 11.95 -18.01 6.96
N LYS A 121 12.15 -16.70 7.15
CA LYS A 121 12.01 -16.06 8.46
C LYS A 121 10.55 -16.11 8.91
N THR A 122 10.34 -15.96 10.20
CA THR A 122 8.99 -15.70 10.72
C THR A 122 8.52 -14.30 10.29
N VAL A 123 7.21 -14.10 10.24
CA VAL A 123 6.60 -12.77 9.95
C VAL A 123 7.21 -11.70 10.88
N LEU A 124 7.36 -12.01 12.16
CA LEU A 124 7.96 -11.12 13.15
C LEU A 124 9.39 -10.74 12.77
N ASN A 125 10.24 -11.72 12.51
CA ASN A 125 11.64 -11.49 12.20
C ASN A 125 11.84 -10.86 10.82
N GLU A 126 10.98 -11.15 9.86
CA GLU A 126 10.99 -10.52 8.54
C GLU A 126 10.86 -9.01 8.61
N LEU A 127 10.06 -8.51 9.55
CA LEU A 127 9.92 -7.09 9.78
C LEU A 127 10.96 -6.54 10.76
N TRP A 128 11.21 -7.25 11.86
CA TRP A 128 12.07 -6.76 12.95
C TRP A 128 13.55 -6.67 12.57
N ASP A 129 14.06 -7.60 11.77
CA ASP A 129 15.47 -7.59 11.34
C ASP A 129 15.82 -6.33 10.51
N ASP A 130 14.84 -5.77 9.79
CA ASP A 130 15.03 -4.52 9.04
C ASP A 130 15.00 -3.28 9.97
N TYR A 131 14.44 -3.43 11.18
CA TYR A 131 14.23 -2.32 12.12
C TYR A 131 14.69 -2.69 13.55
N PRO A 132 15.98 -2.98 13.78
CA PRO A 132 16.48 -3.49 15.05
C PRO A 132 16.35 -2.51 16.22
N ASN A 133 16.12 -1.23 15.96
CA ASN A 133 15.92 -0.19 16.97
C ASN A 133 14.51 -0.21 17.58
N TYR A 134 13.57 -0.92 16.98
CA TYR A 134 12.23 -1.11 17.55
C TYR A 134 12.24 -2.28 18.52
N ASN A 135 11.46 -2.17 19.60
CA ASN A 135 11.25 -3.32 20.47
C ASN A 135 10.20 -4.28 19.88
N GLU A 136 10.18 -5.53 20.35
CA GLU A 136 9.25 -6.55 19.84
C GLU A 136 7.78 -6.13 19.94
N LYS A 137 7.41 -5.43 21.01
CA LYS A 137 6.04 -4.96 21.22
C LYS A 137 5.60 -3.99 20.12
N ASP A 138 6.48 -3.07 19.71
CA ASP A 138 6.18 -2.11 18.67
C ASP A 138 6.02 -2.80 17.31
N ILE A 139 6.90 -3.75 16.98
CA ILE A 139 6.79 -4.56 15.76
C ILE A 139 5.50 -5.37 15.75
N ARG A 140 5.14 -6.02 16.88
CA ARG A 140 3.87 -6.75 17.01
C ARG A 140 2.65 -5.83 16.87
N THR A 141 2.74 -4.59 17.36
CA THR A 141 1.68 -3.60 17.19
C THR A 141 1.48 -3.24 15.73
N VAL A 142 2.57 -2.97 15.00
CA VAL A 142 2.51 -2.73 13.55
C VAL A 142 1.89 -3.92 12.84
N LEU A 143 2.40 -5.12 13.08
CA LEU A 143 1.88 -6.36 12.47
C LEU A 143 0.39 -6.56 12.78
N GLY A 144 -0.05 -6.23 14.00
CA GLY A 144 -1.45 -6.28 14.41
C GLY A 144 -2.36 -5.40 13.55
N ASN A 145 -1.91 -4.19 13.18
CA ASN A 145 -2.65 -3.30 12.28
C ASN A 145 -2.79 -3.87 10.87
N PHE A 146 -1.89 -4.77 10.48
CA PHE A 146 -1.95 -5.51 9.21
C PHE A 146 -2.52 -6.93 9.38
N LEU A 147 -3.32 -7.15 10.44
CA LEU A 147 -4.05 -8.39 10.74
C LEU A 147 -3.16 -9.62 11.02
N PHE A 148 -1.95 -9.41 11.53
CA PHE A 148 -1.14 -10.48 12.10
C PHE A 148 -1.22 -10.41 13.63
N SER A 149 -1.86 -11.39 14.25
CA SER A 149 -2.08 -11.41 15.70
C SER A 149 -1.66 -12.74 16.31
N GLY A 150 -1.39 -12.74 17.60
CA GLY A 150 -1.06 -13.94 18.35
C GLY A 150 0.07 -14.75 17.72
N ASP A 151 -0.20 -16.01 17.35
CA ASP A 151 0.76 -16.92 16.75
C ASP A 151 1.00 -16.70 15.26
N ASP A 152 0.20 -15.87 14.59
CA ASP A 152 0.40 -15.59 13.16
C ASP A 152 1.77 -14.96 12.88
N VAL A 153 2.29 -14.18 13.81
CA VAL A 153 3.61 -13.54 13.68
C VAL A 153 4.76 -14.54 13.73
N LEU A 154 4.52 -15.77 14.21
CA LEU A 154 5.51 -16.85 14.28
C LEU A 154 5.50 -17.75 13.04
N LYS A 155 4.51 -17.60 12.16
CA LYS A 155 4.45 -18.35 10.90
C LYS A 155 5.63 -17.97 10.00
N PRO A 156 6.22 -18.92 9.27
CA PRO A 156 7.22 -18.59 8.25
C PRO A 156 6.57 -17.83 7.08
N VAL A 157 7.25 -16.81 6.56
CA VAL A 157 6.76 -16.00 5.44
C VAL A 157 6.45 -16.86 4.21
N SER A 158 7.21 -17.93 3.98
CA SER A 158 6.98 -18.88 2.89
C SER A 158 5.63 -19.60 2.96
N ALA A 159 5.04 -19.75 4.15
CA ALA A 159 3.75 -20.39 4.36
C ALA A 159 2.55 -19.44 4.27
N LEU A 160 2.78 -18.15 4.10
CA LEU A 160 1.73 -17.15 3.98
C LEU A 160 0.99 -17.26 2.64
N SER A 161 -0.32 -17.00 2.66
CA SER A 161 -1.12 -16.77 1.47
C SER A 161 -0.69 -15.48 0.73
N GLY A 162 -1.12 -15.32 -0.50
CA GLY A 162 -0.83 -14.11 -1.28
C GLY A 162 -1.31 -12.81 -0.60
N GLY A 163 -2.51 -12.83 -0.01
CA GLY A 163 -3.06 -11.69 0.72
C GLY A 163 -2.26 -11.38 2.00
N GLU A 164 -1.86 -12.41 2.76
CA GLU A 164 -1.00 -12.23 3.94
C GLU A 164 0.37 -11.66 3.56
N LYS A 165 0.99 -12.16 2.49
CA LYS A 165 2.26 -11.61 1.97
C LYS A 165 2.13 -10.14 1.57
N ALA A 166 1.04 -9.78 0.91
CA ALA A 166 0.76 -8.40 0.54
C ALA A 166 0.62 -7.50 1.76
N ARG A 167 -0.11 -7.94 2.81
CA ARG A 167 -0.21 -7.19 4.08
C ARG A 167 1.15 -7.03 4.77
N LEU A 168 1.98 -8.06 4.76
CA LEU A 168 3.33 -7.97 5.32
C LEU A 168 4.21 -6.98 4.54
N ALA A 169 4.15 -7.01 3.20
CA ALA A 169 4.87 -6.05 2.36
C ALA A 169 4.41 -4.62 2.60
N LEU A 170 3.11 -4.40 2.81
CA LEU A 170 2.56 -3.10 3.19
C LEU A 170 3.05 -2.66 4.58
N ALA A 171 3.10 -3.56 5.56
CA ALA A 171 3.65 -3.27 6.88
C ALA A 171 5.13 -2.84 6.79
N LYS A 172 5.94 -3.53 5.97
CA LYS A 172 7.34 -3.14 5.70
C LYS A 172 7.42 -1.76 5.08
N LEU A 173 6.62 -1.48 4.06
CA LEU A 173 6.56 -0.18 3.39
C LEU A 173 6.24 0.96 4.36
N MET A 174 5.28 0.73 5.26
CA MET A 174 4.83 1.75 6.22
C MET A 174 5.84 2.05 7.31
N LEU A 175 6.68 1.07 7.70
CA LEU A 175 7.79 1.29 8.64
C LEU A 175 9.00 1.96 8.01
N GLN A 176 9.10 1.97 6.69
CA GLN A 176 10.23 2.54 5.96
C GLN A 176 10.42 4.05 6.20
N GLY A 177 9.39 4.73 6.73
CA GLY A 177 9.48 6.17 7.02
C GLY A 177 9.45 7.05 5.77
N ALA A 178 9.07 6.49 4.63
CA ALA A 178 8.94 7.21 3.36
C ALA A 178 7.94 8.37 3.48
N ASN A 179 8.19 9.45 2.74
CA ASN A 179 7.31 10.62 2.70
C ASN A 179 6.61 10.79 1.34
N PHE A 180 7.00 9.97 0.36
CA PHE A 180 6.36 9.86 -0.93
C PHE A 180 6.11 8.39 -1.27
N LEU A 181 4.86 7.94 -1.24
CA LEU A 181 4.47 6.57 -1.59
C LEU A 181 4.08 6.49 -3.06
N ILE A 182 4.59 5.48 -3.73
CA ILE A 182 4.23 5.12 -5.11
C ILE A 182 3.73 3.68 -5.10
N LEU A 183 2.48 3.49 -5.51
CA LEU A 183 1.79 2.20 -5.47
C LEU A 183 1.37 1.80 -6.89
N ASP A 184 1.88 0.68 -7.36
CA ASP A 184 1.53 0.12 -8.68
C ASP A 184 0.53 -1.01 -8.51
N GLU A 185 -0.72 -0.77 -8.89
CA GLU A 185 -1.86 -1.70 -8.82
C GLU A 185 -1.99 -2.40 -7.43
N PRO A 186 -1.97 -1.65 -6.32
CA PRO A 186 -1.83 -2.22 -4.97
C PRO A 186 -3.01 -3.07 -4.54
N THR A 187 -4.16 -2.97 -5.21
CA THR A 187 -5.38 -3.74 -4.89
C THR A 187 -5.48 -5.07 -5.63
N ASN A 188 -4.61 -5.32 -6.62
CA ASN A 188 -4.63 -6.54 -7.38
C ASN A 188 -4.33 -7.76 -6.50
N HIS A 189 -5.15 -8.80 -6.66
CA HIS A 189 -5.06 -10.06 -5.90
C HIS A 189 -5.21 -9.95 -4.38
N LEU A 190 -5.65 -8.78 -3.87
CA LEU A 190 -5.98 -8.62 -2.46
C LEU A 190 -7.39 -9.16 -2.17
N ASP A 191 -7.54 -9.90 -1.07
CA ASP A 191 -8.83 -10.19 -0.46
C ASP A 191 -9.46 -8.91 0.13
N LEU A 192 -10.71 -9.02 0.54
CA LEU A 192 -11.46 -7.87 1.06
C LEU A 192 -10.79 -7.26 2.30
N ASP A 193 -10.34 -8.10 3.22
CA ASP A 193 -9.71 -7.64 4.46
C ASP A 193 -8.40 -6.90 4.19
N SER A 194 -7.59 -7.41 3.27
CA SER A 194 -6.34 -6.75 2.83
C SER A 194 -6.60 -5.42 2.14
N LYS A 195 -7.70 -5.29 1.37
CA LYS A 195 -8.10 -4.00 0.77
C LYS A 195 -8.47 -2.97 1.82
N ILE A 196 -9.25 -3.37 2.83
CA ILE A 196 -9.63 -2.48 3.93
C ILE A 196 -8.40 -2.01 4.70
N VAL A 197 -7.44 -2.92 4.97
CA VAL A 197 -6.17 -2.56 5.64
C VAL A 197 -5.39 -1.56 4.81
N LEU A 198 -5.26 -1.78 3.49
CA LEU A 198 -4.59 -0.84 2.58
C LEU A 198 -5.28 0.52 2.57
N GLU A 199 -6.61 0.56 2.42
CA GLU A 199 -7.37 1.81 2.41
C GLU A 199 -7.16 2.61 3.70
N ASN A 200 -7.28 1.97 4.85
CA ASN A 200 -7.04 2.61 6.15
C ASN A 200 -5.61 3.16 6.25
N ALA A 201 -4.62 2.37 5.84
CA ALA A 201 -3.23 2.79 5.84
C ALA A 201 -2.97 4.02 4.96
N LEU A 202 -3.59 4.09 3.77
CA LEU A 202 -3.45 5.22 2.87
C LEU A 202 -4.17 6.47 3.37
N VAL A 203 -5.34 6.32 4.00
CA VAL A 203 -6.09 7.45 4.60
C VAL A 203 -5.30 8.10 5.75
N GLU A 204 -4.60 7.28 6.55
CA GLU A 204 -3.82 7.76 7.69
C GLU A 204 -2.39 8.20 7.31
N PHE A 205 -1.96 7.96 6.08
CA PHE A 205 -0.61 8.30 5.64
C PHE A 205 -0.44 9.83 5.52
N PRO A 206 0.49 10.44 6.27
CA PRO A 206 0.64 11.90 6.33
C PRO A 206 1.49 12.50 5.19
N GLY A 207 1.94 11.68 4.23
CA GLY A 207 2.80 12.07 3.11
C GLY A 207 2.05 12.29 1.80
N THR A 208 2.79 12.18 0.71
CA THR A 208 2.30 12.30 -0.68
C THR A 208 2.14 10.91 -1.29
N ILE A 209 1.07 10.66 -2.05
CA ILE A 209 0.74 9.35 -2.63
C ILE A 209 0.53 9.51 -4.14
#